data_3a1afd0ec45189303e5ab7b1f48c9a87
#
_entry.id   3a1afd0ec45189303e5ab7b1f48c9a87
#
_cell.length_a   1.000
_cell.length_b   1.000
_cell.length_c   1.000
_cell.angle_alpha   90.00
_cell.angle_beta   90.00
_cell.angle_gamma   90.00
#
_symmetry.space_group_name_H-M   'P 1'
#
loop_
_entity.id
_entity.type
_entity.pdbx_description
1 polymer ?
#
loop_
_entity_poly.entity_id
_entity_poly.type
_entity_poly.pdbx_seq_one_letter_code
_entity_poly.pdbx_strand_id
1 'polypeptide(L)'
;VDVTRIVVRVLVPMAFIAAIFLVSQGVIQNFSGTQTVSGVSGASQSIPGGPAASQVAIKQLGTNGGGFFNANSAHPFENPNGWTNLLQIWLILSLPLAIPLAYGRMVKDRKQGNVLLGVMMVLWLASVLLISTAETAGNPMLTDQGADQAVAAQQSGGNMEGKETRFGPGTCGLYAGTTTGTSTGAVNCMHDSLTGAGGGVTMVNMLLGEVSPGGVGVGLMGLLIYALLAV
;
A
#
# COMPACT_ATOMS: atom_id res chain seq x y z
N VAL A 1 -16.96 -23.43 -7.36
CA VAL A 1 -16.04 -24.34 -6.63
C VAL A 1 -14.67 -23.69 -6.42
N ASP A 2 -13.99 -23.16 -7.45
CA ASP A 2 -12.61 -22.66 -7.32
C ASP A 2 -12.52 -21.36 -6.51
N VAL A 3 -13.45 -20.43 -6.69
CA VAL A 3 -13.54 -19.21 -5.86
C VAL A 3 -13.66 -19.57 -4.38
N THR A 4 -14.56 -20.51 -4.04
CA THR A 4 -14.72 -20.96 -2.64
C THR A 4 -13.45 -21.61 -2.11
N ARG A 5 -12.74 -22.40 -2.92
CA ARG A 5 -11.46 -23.01 -2.53
C ARG A 5 -10.38 -21.95 -2.27
N ILE A 6 -10.25 -20.96 -3.12
CA ILE A 6 -9.28 -19.87 -2.94
C ILE A 6 -9.61 -19.08 -1.68
N VAL A 7 -10.88 -18.71 -1.49
CA VAL A 7 -11.31 -17.97 -0.30
C VAL A 7 -10.99 -18.76 0.97
N VAL A 8 -11.46 -20.00 1.06
CA VAL A 8 -11.36 -20.78 2.31
C VAL A 8 -9.94 -21.29 2.59
N ARG A 9 -9.15 -21.61 1.54
CA ARG A 9 -7.83 -22.24 1.73
C ARG A 9 -6.66 -21.26 1.69
N VAL A 10 -6.84 -20.08 1.10
CA VAL A 10 -5.77 -19.10 0.93
C VAL A 10 -6.12 -17.79 1.63
N LEU A 11 -7.20 -17.14 1.21
CA LEU A 11 -7.49 -15.77 1.68
C LEU A 11 -7.85 -15.73 3.17
N VAL A 12 -8.76 -16.58 3.62
CA VAL A 12 -9.20 -16.60 5.03
C VAL A 12 -8.05 -16.92 5.98
N PRO A 13 -7.24 -17.99 5.79
CA PRO A 13 -6.13 -18.28 6.69
C PRO A 13 -5.08 -17.16 6.74
N MET A 14 -4.70 -16.61 5.59
CA MET A 14 -3.73 -15.52 5.54
C MET A 14 -4.25 -14.24 6.20
N ALA A 15 -5.50 -13.85 5.91
CA ALA A 15 -6.14 -12.69 6.52
C ALA A 15 -6.29 -12.86 8.04
N PHE A 16 -6.64 -14.07 8.51
CA PHE A 16 -6.78 -14.36 9.93
C PHE A 16 -5.45 -14.20 10.68
N ILE A 17 -4.36 -14.78 10.15
CA ILE A 17 -3.03 -14.66 10.75
C ILE A 17 -2.58 -13.20 10.75
N ALA A 18 -2.79 -12.49 9.63
CA ALA A 18 -2.45 -11.08 9.52
C ALA A 18 -3.26 -10.21 10.50
N ALA A 19 -4.55 -10.50 10.68
CA ALA A 19 -5.39 -9.78 11.64
C ALA A 19 -4.90 -9.98 13.10
N ILE A 20 -4.51 -11.20 13.48
CA ILE A 20 -3.93 -11.47 14.80
C ILE A 20 -2.66 -10.65 15.01
N PHE A 21 -1.77 -10.61 14.01
CA PHE A 21 -0.57 -9.79 14.09
C PHE A 21 -0.90 -8.30 14.22
N LEU A 22 -1.83 -7.78 13.42
CA LEU A 22 -2.26 -6.37 13.51
C LEU A 22 -2.83 -6.03 14.88
N VAL A 23 -3.67 -6.90 15.45
CA VAL A 23 -4.19 -6.73 16.82
C VAL A 23 -3.05 -6.69 17.85
N SER A 24 -2.06 -7.59 17.72
CA SER A 24 -0.89 -7.60 18.62
C SER A 24 -0.06 -6.32 18.57
N GLN A 25 -0.15 -5.58 17.46
CA GLN A 25 0.51 -4.28 17.26
C GLN A 25 -0.36 -3.07 17.63
N GLY A 26 -1.57 -3.29 18.15
CA GLY A 26 -2.46 -2.24 18.64
C GLY A 26 -3.52 -1.76 17.66
N VAL A 27 -3.71 -2.44 16.53
CA VAL A 27 -4.83 -2.15 15.62
C VAL A 27 -6.14 -2.58 16.29
N ILE A 28 -7.16 -1.72 16.24
CA ILE A 28 -8.44 -1.93 16.90
C ILE A 28 -9.18 -3.15 16.31
N GLN A 29 -9.66 -4.03 17.20
CA GLN A 29 -10.51 -5.16 16.83
C GLN A 29 -11.52 -5.41 17.94
N ASN A 30 -12.67 -4.80 17.86
CA ASN A 30 -13.77 -4.98 18.81
C ASN A 30 -15.12 -4.74 18.12
N PHE A 31 -16.19 -4.90 18.87
CA PHE A 31 -17.56 -4.58 18.46
C PHE A 31 -18.16 -3.44 19.30
N SER A 32 -17.31 -2.68 19.97
CA SER A 32 -17.76 -1.53 20.77
C SER A 32 -18.16 -0.38 19.84
N GLY A 33 -19.11 0.43 20.29
CA GLY A 33 -19.41 1.68 19.63
C GLY A 33 -18.34 2.75 19.88
N THR A 34 -18.59 3.96 19.41
CA THR A 34 -17.71 5.11 19.61
C THR A 34 -17.60 5.43 21.11
N GLN A 35 -16.38 5.55 21.60
CA GLN A 35 -16.06 5.95 22.97
C GLN A 35 -15.56 7.40 22.98
N THR A 36 -16.09 8.19 23.90
CA THR A 36 -15.62 9.56 24.11
C THR A 36 -14.60 9.57 25.25
N VAL A 37 -13.40 10.03 24.95
CA VAL A 37 -12.29 10.12 25.90
C VAL A 37 -11.90 11.58 26.09
N SER A 38 -11.74 12.02 27.33
CA SER A 38 -11.24 13.37 27.64
C SER A 38 -9.72 13.36 27.57
N GLY A 39 -9.15 14.18 26.69
CA GLY A 39 -7.71 14.37 26.58
C GLY A 39 -7.14 15.18 27.76
N VAL A 40 -5.82 15.17 27.91
CA VAL A 40 -5.08 15.90 28.98
C VAL A 40 -5.37 17.42 28.91
N SER A 41 -5.64 17.95 27.72
CA SER A 41 -5.99 19.35 27.48
C SER A 41 -7.46 19.69 27.80
N GLY A 42 -8.26 18.73 28.27
CA GLY A 42 -9.69 18.89 28.50
C GLY A 42 -10.56 18.78 27.23
N ALA A 43 -9.95 18.64 26.06
CA ALA A 43 -10.68 18.40 24.80
C ALA A 43 -11.21 16.96 24.77
N SER A 44 -12.47 16.78 24.35
CA SER A 44 -13.05 15.46 24.16
C SER A 44 -12.70 14.91 22.77
N GLN A 45 -12.29 13.65 22.72
CA GLN A 45 -12.06 12.91 21.48
C GLN A 45 -13.03 11.75 21.36
N SER A 46 -13.60 11.58 20.18
CA SER A 46 -14.44 10.42 19.86
C SER A 46 -13.64 9.38 19.15
N ILE A 47 -13.41 8.23 19.78
CA ILE A 47 -12.66 7.11 19.23
C ILE A 47 -13.65 6.04 18.79
N PRO A 48 -13.84 5.81 17.50
CA PRO A 48 -14.70 4.73 17.02
C PRO A 48 -14.07 3.37 17.30
N GLY A 49 -14.86 2.46 17.83
CA GLY A 49 -14.54 1.04 17.90
C GLY A 49 -14.88 0.33 16.59
N GLY A 50 -14.58 -0.95 16.50
CA GLY A 50 -14.98 -1.79 15.37
C GLY A 50 -13.94 -2.84 14.95
N PRO A 51 -14.25 -3.67 13.96
CA PRO A 51 -13.38 -4.75 13.47
C PRO A 51 -12.32 -4.24 12.49
N ALA A 52 -11.55 -3.21 12.85
CA ALA A 52 -10.60 -2.55 11.96
C ALA A 52 -9.45 -3.48 11.51
N ALA A 53 -8.87 -4.27 12.43
CA ALA A 53 -7.74 -5.14 12.08
C ALA A 53 -8.10 -6.21 11.05
N SER A 54 -9.27 -6.84 11.16
CA SER A 54 -9.73 -7.81 10.17
C SER A 54 -10.01 -7.16 8.82
N GLN A 55 -10.59 -5.97 8.81
CA GLN A 55 -10.80 -5.21 7.58
C GLN A 55 -9.46 -4.83 6.93
N VAL A 56 -8.48 -4.35 7.70
CA VAL A 56 -7.14 -4.02 7.17
C VAL A 56 -6.48 -5.25 6.56
N ALA A 57 -6.52 -6.40 7.23
CA ALA A 57 -5.95 -7.64 6.68
C ALA A 57 -6.60 -8.04 5.35
N ILE A 58 -7.93 -8.00 5.27
CA ILE A 58 -8.69 -8.37 4.08
C ILE A 58 -8.46 -7.38 2.93
N LYS A 59 -8.53 -6.06 3.21
CA LYS A 59 -8.38 -5.03 2.18
C LYS A 59 -7.00 -5.05 1.53
N GLN A 60 -5.96 -5.35 2.31
CA GLN A 60 -4.59 -5.39 1.78
C GLN A 60 -4.32 -6.69 1.01
N LEU A 61 -4.73 -7.83 1.56
CA LEU A 61 -4.52 -9.12 0.91
C LEU A 61 -5.31 -9.25 -0.40
N GLY A 62 -6.53 -8.71 -0.43
CA GLY A 62 -7.39 -8.71 -1.62
C GLY A 62 -7.07 -7.61 -2.62
N THR A 63 -6.11 -6.74 -2.35
CA THR A 63 -5.80 -5.52 -3.13
C THR A 63 -7.05 -4.66 -3.41
N ASN A 64 -7.96 -4.56 -2.42
CA ASN A 64 -9.18 -3.76 -2.53
C ASN A 64 -8.95 -2.30 -2.09
N GLY A 65 -8.07 -2.11 -1.11
CA GLY A 65 -7.87 -0.81 -0.50
C GLY A 65 -9.05 -0.33 0.35
N GLY A 66 -9.11 0.97 0.56
CA GLY A 66 -10.04 1.62 1.49
C GLY A 66 -9.54 1.59 2.92
N GLY A 67 -10.32 2.12 3.86
CA GLY A 67 -9.97 2.16 5.26
C GLY A 67 -11.20 2.17 6.16
N PHE A 68 -11.05 1.69 7.38
CA PHE A 68 -12.05 1.82 8.43
C PHE A 68 -12.13 3.27 8.88
N PHE A 69 -10.96 3.92 9.01
CA PHE A 69 -10.83 5.35 9.25
C PHE A 69 -10.58 6.10 7.94
N ASN A 70 -10.99 7.35 7.86
CA ASN A 70 -10.92 8.14 6.63
C ASN A 70 -9.51 8.24 6.02
N ALA A 71 -8.48 8.37 6.87
CA ALA A 71 -7.08 8.46 6.41
C ALA A 71 -6.47 7.11 6.00
N ASN A 72 -7.23 6.04 5.96
CA ASN A 72 -6.77 4.70 5.62
C ASN A 72 -5.56 4.25 6.46
N SER A 73 -4.55 3.67 5.82
CA SER A 73 -3.32 3.22 6.46
C SER A 73 -2.37 4.35 6.87
N ALA A 74 -2.74 5.61 6.66
CA ALA A 74 -2.11 6.75 7.33
C ALA A 74 -2.64 6.92 8.76
N HIS A 75 -3.86 6.41 9.06
CA HIS A 75 -4.43 6.51 10.40
C HIS A 75 -3.67 5.60 11.39
N PRO A 76 -3.26 6.12 12.59
CA PRO A 76 -2.51 5.34 13.57
C PRO A 76 -3.23 4.07 14.05
N PHE A 77 -4.56 4.06 14.07
CA PHE A 77 -5.35 2.90 14.49
C PHE A 77 -5.48 1.80 13.44
N GLU A 78 -5.11 2.07 12.20
CA GLU A 78 -4.99 1.05 11.15
C GLU A 78 -3.55 0.61 10.88
N ASN A 79 -2.59 1.51 11.12
CA ASN A 79 -1.19 1.29 10.78
C ASN A 79 -0.28 2.01 11.80
N PRO A 80 -0.18 1.50 13.05
CA PRO A 80 0.47 2.21 14.15
C PRO A 80 1.98 2.37 14.00
N ASN A 81 2.67 1.45 13.32
CA ASN A 81 4.14 1.42 13.30
C ASN A 81 4.72 0.84 12.00
N GLY A 82 6.04 0.83 11.89
CA GLY A 82 6.75 0.32 10.72
C GLY A 82 6.52 -1.18 10.45
N TRP A 83 6.31 -2.01 11.47
CA TRP A 83 6.02 -3.43 11.31
C TRP A 83 4.66 -3.67 10.69
N THR A 84 3.65 -2.93 11.12
CA THR A 84 2.32 -3.01 10.52
C THR A 84 2.33 -2.48 9.09
N ASN A 85 3.10 -1.43 8.81
CA ASN A 85 3.28 -0.91 7.46
C ASN A 85 3.95 -1.92 6.53
N LEU A 86 5.01 -2.58 7.01
CA LEU A 86 5.70 -3.62 6.24
C LEU A 86 4.80 -4.83 5.98
N LEU A 87 4.04 -5.28 6.99
CA LEU A 87 3.06 -6.35 6.81
C LEU A 87 2.01 -6.00 5.76
N GLN A 88 1.48 -4.76 5.79
CA GLN A 88 0.48 -4.32 4.82
C GLN A 88 1.04 -4.33 3.39
N ILE A 89 2.25 -3.81 3.18
CA ILE A 89 2.94 -3.87 1.88
C ILE A 89 3.13 -5.32 1.43
N TRP A 90 3.56 -6.20 2.34
CA TRP A 90 3.74 -7.61 2.04
C TRP A 90 2.42 -8.29 1.64
N LEU A 91 1.32 -7.99 2.34
CA LEU A 91 -0.01 -8.52 1.99
C LEU A 91 -0.45 -8.06 0.59
N ILE A 92 -0.26 -6.78 0.27
CA ILE A 92 -0.57 -6.22 -1.05
C ILE A 92 0.20 -6.97 -2.15
N LEU A 93 1.48 -7.25 -1.95
CA LEU A 93 2.34 -7.86 -2.97
C LEU A 93 2.21 -9.39 -3.05
N SER A 94 1.76 -10.06 -2.00
CA SER A 94 1.82 -11.51 -1.85
C SER A 94 1.12 -12.27 -2.97
N LEU A 95 -0.12 -11.94 -3.26
CA LEU A 95 -0.90 -12.61 -4.31
C LEU A 95 -0.51 -12.16 -5.72
N PRO A 96 -0.37 -10.85 -6.02
CA PRO A 96 0.09 -10.39 -7.32
C PRO A 96 1.40 -11.04 -7.78
N LEU A 97 2.36 -11.19 -6.88
CA LEU A 97 3.64 -11.83 -7.21
C LEU A 97 3.54 -13.36 -7.33
N ALA A 98 2.58 -14.00 -6.67
CA ALA A 98 2.37 -15.44 -6.77
C ALA A 98 1.68 -15.84 -8.09
N ILE A 99 0.87 -14.97 -8.68
CA ILE A 99 0.08 -15.26 -9.87
C ILE A 99 0.93 -15.58 -11.11
N PRO A 100 1.98 -14.82 -11.48
CA PRO A 100 2.85 -15.16 -12.60
C PRO A 100 3.55 -16.52 -12.44
N LEU A 101 3.94 -16.86 -11.20
CA LEU A 101 4.54 -18.17 -10.90
C LEU A 101 3.53 -19.31 -11.04
N ALA A 102 2.28 -19.09 -10.61
CA ALA A 102 1.20 -20.05 -10.80
C ALA A 102 0.90 -20.24 -12.29
N TYR A 103 0.81 -19.15 -13.05
CA TYR A 103 0.64 -19.17 -14.50
C TYR A 103 1.75 -19.99 -15.19
N GLY A 104 3.02 -19.74 -14.87
CA GLY A 104 4.14 -20.50 -15.44
C GLY A 104 4.05 -22.01 -15.17
N ARG A 105 3.47 -22.42 -14.02
CA ARG A 105 3.17 -23.83 -13.73
C ARG A 105 2.01 -24.38 -14.56
N MET A 106 0.96 -23.58 -14.75
CA MET A 106 -0.23 -24.00 -15.52
C MET A 106 0.08 -24.20 -16.99
N VAL A 107 0.85 -23.29 -17.60
CA VAL A 107 1.30 -23.42 -19.02
C VAL A 107 2.49 -24.37 -19.18
N LYS A 108 3.00 -24.97 -18.08
CA LYS A 108 4.17 -25.86 -18.04
C LYS A 108 5.47 -25.19 -18.54
N ASP A 109 5.52 -23.87 -18.50
CA ASP A 109 6.72 -23.09 -18.80
C ASP A 109 7.06 -22.15 -17.62
N ARG A 110 7.92 -22.63 -16.73
CA ARG A 110 8.39 -21.85 -15.57
C ARG A 110 9.25 -20.65 -15.97
N LYS A 111 9.94 -20.73 -17.13
CA LYS A 111 10.75 -19.60 -17.60
C LYS A 111 9.86 -18.42 -17.96
N GLN A 112 8.76 -18.67 -18.67
CA GLN A 112 7.77 -17.65 -18.97
C GLN A 112 7.20 -17.00 -17.73
N GLY A 113 6.80 -17.80 -16.73
CA GLY A 113 6.31 -17.25 -15.44
C GLY A 113 7.35 -16.37 -14.74
N ASN A 114 8.61 -16.78 -14.72
CA ASN A 114 9.70 -15.99 -14.12
C ASN A 114 9.99 -14.71 -14.90
N VAL A 115 9.92 -14.72 -16.22
CA VAL A 115 10.10 -13.51 -17.06
C VAL A 115 9.00 -12.49 -16.76
N LEU A 116 7.74 -12.94 -16.74
CA LEU A 116 6.61 -12.06 -16.38
C LEU A 116 6.77 -11.45 -15.00
N LEU A 117 7.12 -12.27 -14.00
CA LEU A 117 7.42 -11.79 -12.65
C LEU A 117 8.58 -10.78 -12.67
N GLY A 118 9.64 -11.05 -13.40
CA GLY A 118 10.80 -10.17 -13.53
C GLY A 118 10.42 -8.80 -14.09
N VAL A 119 9.62 -8.75 -15.16
CA VAL A 119 9.12 -7.49 -15.74
C VAL A 119 8.29 -6.71 -14.72
N MET A 120 7.34 -7.38 -14.05
CA MET A 120 6.52 -6.75 -13.02
C MET A 120 7.36 -6.16 -11.88
N MET A 121 8.37 -6.92 -11.41
CA MET A 121 9.26 -6.47 -10.34
C MET A 121 10.13 -5.29 -10.75
N VAL A 122 10.64 -5.27 -11.98
CA VAL A 122 11.43 -4.14 -12.49
C VAL A 122 10.59 -2.88 -12.56
N LEU A 123 9.37 -2.96 -13.10
CA LEU A 123 8.45 -1.82 -13.17
C LEU A 123 8.05 -1.31 -11.77
N TRP A 124 7.73 -2.23 -10.85
CA TRP A 124 7.42 -1.90 -9.47
C TRP A 124 8.59 -1.21 -8.77
N LEU A 125 9.80 -1.78 -8.87
CA LEU A 125 10.98 -1.22 -8.23
C LEU A 125 11.32 0.17 -8.81
N ALA A 126 11.21 0.32 -10.13
CA ALA A 126 11.43 1.61 -10.79
C ALA A 126 10.44 2.68 -10.28
N SER A 127 9.14 2.36 -10.19
CA SER A 127 8.14 3.29 -9.68
C SER A 127 8.39 3.65 -8.20
N VAL A 128 8.70 2.67 -7.35
CA VAL A 128 9.02 2.90 -5.93
C VAL A 128 10.26 3.79 -5.79
N LEU A 129 11.33 3.52 -6.53
CA LEU A 129 12.55 4.33 -6.48
C LEU A 129 12.31 5.76 -6.97
N LEU A 130 11.59 5.94 -8.07
CA LEU A 130 11.28 7.25 -8.62
C LEU A 130 10.44 8.09 -7.65
N ILE A 131 9.37 7.50 -7.08
CA ILE A 131 8.54 8.23 -6.11
C ILE A 131 9.35 8.53 -4.84
N SER A 132 10.03 7.54 -4.27
CA SER A 132 10.79 7.72 -3.03
C SER A 132 11.89 8.76 -3.18
N THR A 133 12.62 8.78 -4.29
CA THR A 133 13.66 9.79 -4.56
C THR A 133 13.07 11.17 -4.75
N ALA A 134 11.95 11.30 -5.49
CA ALA A 134 11.25 12.56 -5.67
C ALA A 134 10.76 13.15 -4.34
N GLU A 135 10.17 12.31 -3.49
CA GLU A 135 9.63 12.75 -2.19
C GLU A 135 10.73 13.07 -1.18
N THR A 136 11.84 12.33 -1.18
CA THR A 136 12.97 12.60 -0.29
C THR A 136 13.80 13.82 -0.74
N ALA A 137 13.79 14.16 -2.02
CA ALA A 137 14.43 15.37 -2.54
C ALA A 137 13.74 16.67 -2.08
N GLY A 138 12.48 16.57 -1.64
CA GLY A 138 11.69 17.71 -1.21
C GLY A 138 10.84 18.33 -2.33
N ASN A 139 9.99 19.27 -1.94
CA ASN A 139 9.11 19.98 -2.85
C ASN A 139 9.59 21.43 -3.05
N PRO A 140 10.09 21.81 -4.24
CA PRO A 140 10.58 23.18 -4.49
C PRO A 140 9.54 24.26 -4.18
N MET A 141 8.26 23.98 -4.45
CA MET A 141 7.18 24.96 -4.19
C MET A 141 7.05 25.30 -2.70
N LEU A 142 7.31 24.32 -1.81
CA LEU A 142 7.30 24.56 -0.36
C LEU A 142 8.56 25.29 0.09
N THR A 143 9.71 25.00 -0.50
CA THR A 143 10.96 25.73 -0.23
C THR A 143 10.83 27.19 -0.59
N ASP A 144 10.22 27.50 -1.73
CA ASP A 144 9.99 28.89 -2.19
C ASP A 144 9.04 29.67 -1.24
N GLN A 145 8.21 28.94 -0.49
CA GLN A 145 7.34 29.53 0.55
C GLN A 145 8.03 29.61 1.92
N GLY A 146 9.30 29.23 2.03
CA GLY A 146 10.09 29.31 3.25
C GLY A 146 10.03 28.09 4.14
N ALA A 147 9.47 26.96 3.68
CA ALA A 147 9.48 25.71 4.45
C ALA A 147 10.89 25.11 4.48
N ASP A 148 11.38 24.79 5.69
CA ASP A 148 12.63 24.05 5.85
C ASP A 148 12.38 22.55 5.66
N GLN A 149 12.97 21.98 4.63
CA GLN A 149 12.90 20.58 4.26
C GLN A 149 14.22 19.82 4.52
N ALA A 150 15.15 20.43 5.26
CA ALA A 150 16.40 19.78 5.62
C ALA A 150 16.17 18.66 6.65
N VAL A 151 17.02 17.63 6.60
CA VAL A 151 17.04 16.59 7.63
C VAL A 151 17.53 17.19 8.94
N ALA A 152 16.76 17.02 10.02
CA ALA A 152 17.10 17.49 11.35
C ALA A 152 16.75 16.41 12.42
N ALA A 153 17.11 16.67 13.67
CA ALA A 153 16.81 15.71 14.76
C ALA A 153 15.30 15.45 14.96
N GLN A 154 14.45 16.40 14.58
CA GLN A 154 13.00 16.35 14.76
C GLN A 154 12.22 16.08 13.48
N GLN A 155 12.90 16.03 12.32
CA GLN A 155 12.24 15.81 11.03
C GLN A 155 13.11 14.96 10.09
N SER A 156 12.45 14.11 9.30
CA SER A 156 13.09 13.22 8.32
C SER A 156 13.64 13.96 7.10
N GLY A 157 13.29 15.24 6.93
CA GLY A 157 13.55 15.99 5.69
C GLY A 157 12.66 15.56 4.52
N GLY A 158 12.87 16.21 3.38
CA GLY A 158 12.08 15.96 2.18
C GLY A 158 10.67 16.55 2.22
N ASN A 159 9.84 16.14 1.29
CA ASN A 159 8.44 16.58 1.22
C ASN A 159 7.61 15.89 2.30
N MET A 160 7.39 16.55 3.42
CA MET A 160 6.58 16.04 4.54
C MET A 160 5.10 16.45 4.46
N GLU A 161 4.70 17.25 3.48
CA GLU A 161 3.29 17.59 3.28
C GLU A 161 2.44 16.33 3.10
N GLY A 162 1.32 16.25 3.82
CA GLY A 162 0.40 15.13 3.76
C GLY A 162 0.99 13.78 4.17
N LYS A 163 2.12 13.77 4.90
CA LYS A 163 2.81 12.55 5.33
C LYS A 163 2.88 12.44 6.84
N GLU A 164 2.78 11.20 7.31
CA GLU A 164 2.91 10.88 8.72
C GLU A 164 4.39 10.85 9.14
N THR A 165 4.71 11.53 10.23
CA THR A 165 6.10 11.61 10.74
C THR A 165 6.70 10.26 11.07
N ARG A 166 5.88 9.28 11.48
CA ARG A 166 6.34 7.91 11.80
C ARG A 166 6.78 7.10 10.56
N PHE A 167 6.41 7.54 9.36
CA PHE A 167 6.77 6.85 8.11
C PHE A 167 7.76 7.65 7.26
N GLY A 168 7.59 8.96 7.17
CA GLY A 168 8.43 9.83 6.35
C GLY A 168 8.20 9.68 4.84
N PRO A 169 8.92 10.49 4.03
CA PRO A 169 8.69 10.58 2.59
C PRO A 169 9.11 9.31 1.82
N GLY A 170 10.21 8.67 2.20
CA GLY A 170 10.68 7.46 1.53
C GLY A 170 9.73 6.28 1.68
N THR A 171 9.17 6.11 2.88
CA THR A 171 8.19 5.04 3.13
C THR A 171 6.83 5.34 2.50
N CYS A 172 6.45 6.63 2.39
CA CYS A 172 5.30 7.04 1.58
C CYS A 172 5.51 6.63 0.12
N GLY A 173 6.69 6.89 -0.48
CA GLY A 173 7.00 6.49 -1.85
C GLY A 173 6.93 4.98 -2.07
N LEU A 174 7.44 4.18 -1.14
CA LEU A 174 7.33 2.72 -1.19
C LEU A 174 5.87 2.26 -1.17
N TYR A 175 5.06 2.82 -0.28
CA TYR A 175 3.64 2.46 -0.18
C TYR A 175 2.86 2.95 -1.40
N ALA A 176 3.08 4.19 -1.83
CA ALA A 176 2.41 4.78 -2.99
C ALA A 176 2.72 4.00 -4.28
N GLY A 177 3.99 3.65 -4.53
CA GLY A 177 4.37 2.83 -5.67
C GLY A 177 3.77 1.42 -5.63
N THR A 178 3.63 0.85 -4.43
CA THR A 178 3.02 -0.46 -4.24
C THR A 178 1.51 -0.41 -4.48
N THR A 179 0.80 0.50 -3.84
CA THR A 179 -0.67 0.57 -3.89
C THR A 179 -1.19 0.97 -5.28
N THR A 180 -0.50 1.87 -5.98
CA THR A 180 -0.88 2.30 -7.33
C THR A 180 -0.47 1.31 -8.42
N GLY A 181 0.57 0.51 -8.17
CA GLY A 181 0.96 -0.58 -9.06
C GLY A 181 0.09 -1.84 -8.95
N THR A 182 -0.74 -1.94 -7.91
CA THR A 182 -1.50 -3.17 -7.57
C THR A 182 -3.01 -2.99 -7.47
N SER A 183 -3.60 -1.94 -7.96
CA SER A 183 -5.05 -1.65 -7.83
C SER A 183 -5.58 -1.61 -6.39
N THR A 184 -4.72 -1.41 -5.38
CA THR A 184 -5.13 -1.52 -3.98
C THR A 184 -5.91 -0.30 -3.50
N GLY A 185 -5.40 0.91 -3.73
CA GLY A 185 -6.03 2.16 -3.32
C GLY A 185 -5.91 2.51 -1.83
N ALA A 186 -5.38 1.64 -0.98
CA ALA A 186 -5.01 2.01 0.40
C ALA A 186 -3.80 2.94 0.39
N VAL A 187 -3.73 3.88 1.32
CA VAL A 187 -2.66 4.89 1.37
C VAL A 187 -2.12 5.03 2.78
N ASN A 188 -0.81 5.26 2.92
CA ASN A 188 -0.18 5.65 4.19
C ASN A 188 0.28 7.12 4.21
N CYS A 189 -0.01 7.85 3.15
CA CYS A 189 0.23 9.28 2.99
C CYS A 189 -0.77 9.86 1.98
N MET A 190 -0.97 11.16 1.99
CA MET A 190 -1.87 11.83 1.06
C MET A 190 -1.25 11.90 -0.32
N HIS A 191 -1.85 11.24 -1.32
CA HIS A 191 -1.31 11.21 -2.69
C HIS A 191 -1.42 12.57 -3.40
N ASP A 192 -2.40 13.39 -3.03
CA ASP A 192 -2.57 14.74 -3.56
C ASP A 192 -1.43 15.69 -3.14
N SER A 193 -0.72 15.37 -2.05
CA SER A 193 0.44 16.11 -1.55
C SER A 193 1.79 15.55 -2.02
N LEU A 194 1.80 14.64 -3.00
CA LEU A 194 3.03 14.21 -3.64
C LEU A 194 3.60 15.30 -4.51
N THR A 195 4.93 15.32 -4.67
CA THR A 195 5.59 16.20 -5.65
C THR A 195 5.08 15.93 -7.06
N GLY A 196 5.19 16.87 -7.97
CA GLY A 196 4.76 16.68 -9.36
C GLY A 196 5.38 15.45 -10.03
N ALA A 197 6.64 15.13 -9.70
CA ALA A 197 7.33 13.93 -10.19
C ALA A 197 6.79 12.65 -9.53
N GLY A 198 6.65 12.65 -8.19
CA GLY A 198 6.11 11.50 -7.45
C GLY A 198 4.65 11.19 -7.85
N GLY A 199 3.81 12.22 -7.91
CA GLY A 199 2.42 12.11 -8.36
C GLY A 199 2.31 11.67 -9.82
N GLY A 200 3.20 12.15 -10.70
CA GLY A 200 3.26 11.70 -12.09
C GLY A 200 3.52 10.21 -12.23
N VAL A 201 4.42 9.64 -11.44
CA VAL A 201 4.69 8.19 -11.45
C VAL A 201 3.49 7.38 -10.95
N THR A 202 2.80 7.82 -9.90
CA THR A 202 1.58 7.16 -9.42
C THR A 202 0.48 7.16 -10.50
N MET A 203 0.32 8.27 -11.22
CA MET A 203 -0.61 8.35 -12.36
C MET A 203 -0.21 7.41 -13.50
N VAL A 204 1.08 7.30 -13.82
CA VAL A 204 1.57 6.36 -14.85
C VAL A 204 1.26 4.90 -14.45
N ASN A 205 1.46 4.52 -13.18
CA ASN A 205 1.08 3.17 -12.71
C ASN A 205 -0.40 2.87 -12.98
N MET A 206 -1.28 3.81 -12.69
CA MET A 206 -2.72 3.67 -12.93
C MET A 206 -3.06 3.65 -14.43
N LEU A 207 -2.43 4.51 -15.25
CA LEU A 207 -2.61 4.54 -16.71
C LEU A 207 -2.14 3.26 -17.39
N LEU A 208 -1.11 2.61 -16.88
CA LEU A 208 -0.65 1.30 -17.35
C LEU A 208 -1.63 0.16 -16.99
N GLY A 209 -2.72 0.46 -16.31
CA GLY A 209 -3.70 -0.54 -15.92
C GLY A 209 -3.25 -1.43 -14.77
N GLU A 210 -2.40 -0.87 -13.89
CA GLU A 210 -2.00 -1.52 -12.64
C GLU A 210 -1.34 -2.90 -12.87
N VAL A 211 -0.39 -2.96 -13.78
CA VAL A 211 0.32 -4.20 -14.16
C VAL A 211 1.65 -4.41 -13.43
N SER A 212 1.97 -3.57 -12.44
CA SER A 212 3.31 -3.49 -11.85
C SER A 212 3.30 -3.54 -10.29
N PRO A 213 3.07 -4.69 -9.69
CA PRO A 213 2.83 -6.03 -10.22
C PRO A 213 1.37 -6.38 -10.47
N GLY A 214 0.46 -5.44 -10.34
CA GLY A 214 -0.96 -5.62 -10.58
C GLY A 214 -1.75 -6.07 -9.35
N GLY A 215 -3.08 -6.04 -9.46
CA GLY A 215 -3.99 -6.53 -8.44
C GLY A 215 -4.16 -8.04 -8.49
N VAL A 216 -4.98 -8.57 -7.58
CA VAL A 216 -5.30 -9.99 -7.52
C VAL A 216 -6.06 -10.43 -8.79
N GLY A 217 -5.34 -11.02 -9.72
CA GLY A 217 -5.88 -11.55 -10.97
C GLY A 217 -5.88 -10.60 -12.19
N VAL A 218 -5.71 -9.29 -12.01
CA VAL A 218 -5.80 -8.30 -13.11
C VAL A 218 -4.44 -8.03 -13.76
N GLY A 219 -3.39 -7.85 -12.99
CA GLY A 219 -2.08 -7.42 -13.50
C GLY A 219 -1.48 -8.37 -14.53
N LEU A 220 -1.53 -9.68 -14.29
CA LEU A 220 -1.06 -10.68 -15.24
C LEU A 220 -1.85 -10.61 -16.57
N MET A 221 -3.17 -10.50 -16.51
CA MET A 221 -4.01 -10.42 -17.71
C MET A 221 -3.71 -9.15 -18.51
N GLY A 222 -3.56 -8.00 -17.86
CA GLY A 222 -3.16 -6.75 -18.51
C GLY A 222 -1.80 -6.87 -19.21
N LEU A 223 -0.80 -7.43 -18.53
CA LEU A 223 0.53 -7.64 -19.11
C LEU A 223 0.51 -8.61 -20.30
N LEU A 224 -0.29 -9.67 -20.25
CA LEU A 224 -0.45 -10.60 -21.37
C LEU A 224 -1.15 -9.93 -22.57
N ILE A 225 -2.13 -9.06 -22.33
CA ILE A 225 -2.76 -8.27 -23.41
C ILE A 225 -1.73 -7.34 -24.06
N TYR A 226 -0.91 -6.63 -23.29
CA TYR A 226 0.17 -5.81 -23.84
C TYR A 226 1.16 -6.64 -24.67
N ALA A 227 1.53 -7.82 -24.18
CA ALA A 227 2.40 -8.73 -24.92
C ALA A 227 1.79 -9.18 -26.25
N LEU A 228 0.48 -9.45 -26.29
CA LEU A 228 -0.23 -9.79 -27.52
C LEU A 228 -0.34 -8.61 -28.51
N LEU A 229 -0.49 -7.39 -28.00
CA LEU A 229 -0.55 -6.20 -28.87
C LEU A 229 0.82 -5.79 -29.42
N ALA A 230 1.90 -6.24 -28.79
CA ALA A 230 3.27 -5.94 -29.22
C ALA A 230 3.82 -6.90 -30.31
N VAL A 231 3.10 -7.96 -30.65
CA VAL A 231 3.44 -8.95 -31.68
C VAL A 231 2.67 -8.68 -32.96
#